data_cce170aa333e92ca1d77f3560b769dfe
#
_entry.id   cce170aa333e92ca1d77f3560b769dfe
#
_cell.length_a   1.000
_cell.length_b   1.000
_cell.length_c   1.000
_cell.angle_alpha   90.00
_cell.angle_beta   90.00
_cell.angle_gamma   90.00
#
_symmetry.space_group_name_H-M   'P 1'
#
loop_
_entity.id
_entity.type
_entity.pdbx_description
1 polymer ?
#
loop_
_entity_poly.entity_id
_entity_poly.type
_entity_poly.pdbx_seq_one_letter_code
_entity_poly.pdbx_strand_id
1 'polypeptide(L)'
;MSYAEVCGAVEALQKKYHESNPFRLCEDMNILLLSQALGNAPDAIKGFYLESKRIRTITVNSDLPEAVQRIIVAHELGHAALHRHSGVHAFHDIGLFDESSLLEKDANLFAAEYLLRDQDVLETLNRDTTFFSAAAMLRVPAELLDFKFRVLKWKGYKLIEPPISAQSKFLANMEVPDDADCYGE
;
A
#
# COMPACT_ATOMS: atom_id res chain seq x y z
N MET A 1 -0.55 -11.92 9.92
CA MET A 1 0.32 -11.40 11.01
C MET A 1 -0.49 -10.54 11.97
N SER A 2 0.04 -10.25 13.17
CA SER A 2 -0.56 -9.28 14.09
C SER A 2 -0.22 -7.84 13.67
N TYR A 3 -1.01 -6.86 14.12
CA TYR A 3 -0.70 -5.43 13.90
C TYR A 3 0.67 -5.05 14.46
N ALA A 4 1.05 -5.63 15.62
CA ALA A 4 2.35 -5.39 16.23
C ALA A 4 3.52 -5.83 15.34
N GLU A 5 3.41 -6.98 14.69
CA GLU A 5 4.44 -7.48 13.77
C GLU A 5 4.58 -6.60 12.53
N VAL A 6 3.45 -6.18 11.95
CA VAL A 6 3.45 -5.29 10.77
C VAL A 6 4.03 -3.93 11.12
N CYS A 7 3.54 -3.27 12.19
CA CYS A 7 4.06 -1.97 12.63
C CYS A 7 5.53 -2.05 13.02
N GLY A 8 5.94 -3.10 13.74
CA GLY A 8 7.34 -3.34 14.11
C GLY A 8 8.26 -3.50 12.88
N ALA A 9 7.79 -4.15 11.82
CA ALA A 9 8.53 -4.27 10.57
C ALA A 9 8.71 -2.90 9.89
N VAL A 10 7.66 -2.09 9.81
CA VAL A 10 7.73 -0.73 9.26
C VAL A 10 8.71 0.13 10.06
N GLU A 11 8.56 0.15 11.39
CA GLU A 11 9.43 0.93 12.28
C GLU A 11 10.90 0.50 12.15
N ALA A 12 11.17 -0.80 12.07
CA ALA A 12 12.54 -1.32 11.89
C ALA A 12 13.15 -0.87 10.56
N LEU A 13 12.36 -0.84 9.46
CA LEU A 13 12.83 -0.36 8.16
C LEU A 13 13.08 1.15 8.19
N GLN A 14 12.15 1.94 8.71
CA GLN A 14 12.30 3.39 8.84
C GLN A 14 13.51 3.76 9.70
N LYS A 15 13.73 3.07 10.82
CA LYS A 15 14.87 3.26 11.70
C LYS A 15 16.20 2.87 11.03
N LYS A 16 16.20 1.83 10.20
CA LYS A 16 17.41 1.33 9.55
C LYS A 16 17.84 2.19 8.37
N TYR A 17 16.88 2.59 7.54
CA TYR A 17 17.16 3.24 6.26
C TYR A 17 16.91 4.75 6.27
N HIS A 18 16.13 5.26 7.24
CA HIS A 18 15.73 6.68 7.33
C HIS A 18 15.06 7.20 6.06
N GLU A 19 14.37 6.31 5.34
CA GLU A 19 13.74 6.60 4.05
C GLU A 19 12.21 6.49 4.15
N SER A 20 11.50 7.47 3.58
CA SER A 20 10.04 7.52 3.51
C SER A 20 9.49 7.38 2.08
N ASN A 21 10.37 7.43 1.08
CA ASN A 21 10.02 7.20 -0.31
C ASN A 21 10.15 5.70 -0.63
N PRO A 22 9.06 4.98 -0.99
CA PRO A 22 9.10 3.56 -1.23
C PRO A 22 9.98 3.18 -2.43
N PHE A 23 10.12 4.04 -3.43
CA PHE A 23 11.00 3.80 -4.58
C PHE A 23 12.47 3.74 -4.15
N ARG A 24 12.91 4.69 -3.31
CA ARG A 24 14.26 4.72 -2.76
C ARG A 24 14.50 3.61 -1.76
N LEU A 25 13.48 3.25 -0.97
CA LEU A 25 13.58 2.12 -0.06
C LEU A 25 13.85 0.81 -0.80
N CYS A 26 13.32 0.63 -2.02
CA CYS A 26 13.68 -0.52 -2.87
C CYS A 26 15.19 -0.58 -3.13
N GLU A 27 15.80 0.56 -3.49
CA GLU A 27 17.24 0.66 -3.73
C GLU A 27 18.04 0.30 -2.47
N ASP A 28 17.68 0.92 -1.33
CA ASP A 28 18.34 0.68 -0.04
C ASP A 28 18.23 -0.78 0.42
N MET A 29 17.11 -1.43 0.12
CA MET A 29 16.87 -2.84 0.41
C MET A 29 17.50 -3.78 -0.63
N ASN A 30 18.17 -3.27 -1.66
CA ASN A 30 18.68 -4.03 -2.79
C ASN A 30 17.59 -4.88 -3.47
N ILE A 31 16.45 -4.22 -3.75
CA ILE A 31 15.34 -4.75 -4.53
C ILE A 31 15.35 -4.05 -5.88
N LEU A 32 15.41 -4.81 -6.96
CA LEU A 32 15.36 -4.27 -8.32
C LEU A 32 13.93 -3.77 -8.61
N LEU A 33 13.78 -2.47 -8.81
CA LEU A 33 12.51 -1.88 -9.21
C LEU A 33 12.46 -1.74 -10.74
N LEU A 34 11.44 -2.36 -11.34
CA LEU A 34 11.16 -2.31 -12.77
C LEU A 34 9.87 -1.53 -13.02
N SER A 35 9.95 -0.55 -13.91
CA SER A 35 8.80 0.22 -14.38
C SER A 35 8.43 -0.27 -15.77
N GLN A 36 7.22 -0.81 -15.95
CA GLN A 36 6.76 -1.41 -17.20
C GLN A 36 5.36 -0.91 -17.55
N ALA A 37 5.14 -0.60 -18.81
CA ALA A 37 3.81 -0.30 -19.34
C ALA A 37 2.99 -1.61 -19.41
N LEU A 38 1.98 -1.74 -18.54
CA LEU A 38 1.15 -2.94 -18.42
C LEU A 38 -0.32 -2.67 -18.80
N GLY A 39 -0.61 -1.46 -19.29
CA GLY A 39 -1.95 -1.02 -19.71
C GLY A 39 -2.78 -0.42 -18.58
N ASN A 40 -3.88 0.25 -18.99
CA ASN A 40 -4.80 0.97 -18.08
C ASN A 40 -6.15 0.29 -17.93
N ALA A 41 -6.34 -0.93 -18.47
CA ALA A 41 -7.58 -1.66 -18.31
C ALA A 41 -7.85 -1.93 -16.82
N PRO A 42 -9.11 -2.00 -16.37
CA PRO A 42 -9.45 -2.25 -14.97
C PRO A 42 -8.82 -3.51 -14.40
N ASP A 43 -8.66 -4.53 -15.23
CA ASP A 43 -8.04 -5.83 -14.93
C ASP A 43 -6.53 -5.87 -15.21
N ALA A 44 -5.92 -4.74 -15.65
CA ALA A 44 -4.49 -4.68 -15.89
C ALA A 44 -3.69 -4.88 -14.59
N ILE A 45 -2.58 -5.59 -14.71
CA ILE A 45 -1.65 -5.81 -13.60
C ILE A 45 -1.11 -4.44 -13.12
N LYS A 46 -1.25 -4.17 -11.83
CA LYS A 46 -0.81 -2.91 -11.23
C LYS A 46 0.63 -2.97 -10.74
N GLY A 47 1.05 -4.13 -10.26
CA GLY A 47 2.42 -4.41 -9.83
C GLY A 47 2.53 -5.80 -9.22
N PHE A 48 3.76 -6.27 -8.98
CA PHE A 48 4.00 -7.53 -8.29
C PHE A 48 5.43 -7.60 -7.74
N TYR A 49 5.59 -8.36 -6.67
CA TYR A 49 6.88 -8.74 -6.10
C TYR A 49 7.27 -10.16 -6.52
N LEU A 50 8.52 -10.34 -6.90
CA LEU A 50 9.11 -11.63 -7.25
C LEU A 50 10.46 -11.81 -6.58
N GLU A 51 10.68 -12.96 -5.94
CA GLU A 51 11.97 -13.38 -5.48
C GLU A 51 12.39 -14.69 -6.19
N SER A 52 13.51 -14.65 -6.91
CA SER A 52 14.07 -15.80 -7.60
C SER A 52 15.60 -15.81 -7.47
N LYS A 53 16.15 -16.94 -7.04
CA LYS A 53 17.62 -17.15 -6.90
C LYS A 53 18.32 -16.01 -6.14
N ARG A 54 17.71 -15.49 -5.06
CA ARG A 54 18.18 -14.37 -4.24
C ARG A 54 18.10 -12.99 -4.92
N ILE A 55 17.54 -12.91 -6.11
CA ILE A 55 17.22 -11.63 -6.77
C ILE A 55 15.79 -11.29 -6.39
N ARG A 56 15.61 -10.11 -5.80
CA ARG A 56 14.31 -9.57 -5.44
C ARG A 56 13.95 -8.47 -6.41
N THR A 57 12.76 -8.55 -6.96
CA THR A 57 12.28 -7.61 -7.97
C THR A 57 10.88 -7.15 -7.61
N ILE A 58 10.63 -5.86 -7.72
CA ILE A 58 9.28 -5.28 -7.74
C ILE A 58 9.05 -4.71 -9.14
N THR A 59 7.99 -5.14 -9.79
CA THR A 59 7.54 -4.54 -11.05
C THR A 59 6.33 -3.67 -10.77
N VAL A 60 6.33 -2.44 -11.27
CA VAL A 60 5.21 -1.50 -11.15
C VAL A 60 4.73 -1.07 -12.55
N ASN A 61 3.43 -0.95 -12.72
CA ASN A 61 2.82 -0.48 -13.95
C ASN A 61 3.04 1.03 -14.13
N SER A 62 3.81 1.41 -15.15
CA SER A 62 4.14 2.80 -15.45
C SER A 62 3.01 3.59 -16.10
N ASP A 63 1.96 2.92 -16.59
CA ASP A 63 0.80 3.60 -17.17
C ASP A 63 -0.12 4.20 -16.09
N LEU A 64 0.10 3.85 -14.82
CA LEU A 64 -0.65 4.36 -13.68
C LEU A 64 -0.08 5.70 -13.18
N PRO A 65 -0.92 6.59 -12.61
CA PRO A 65 -0.45 7.82 -11.97
C PRO A 65 0.61 7.56 -10.90
N GLU A 66 1.60 8.44 -10.75
CA GLU A 66 2.71 8.27 -9.81
C GLU A 66 2.24 8.05 -8.36
N ALA A 67 1.15 8.72 -7.95
CA ALA A 67 0.56 8.53 -6.62
C ALA A 67 0.09 7.09 -6.40
N VAL A 68 -0.46 6.46 -7.44
CA VAL A 68 -0.91 5.06 -7.43
C VAL A 68 0.30 4.13 -7.44
N GLN A 69 1.28 4.38 -8.31
CA GLN A 69 2.53 3.61 -8.36
C GLN A 69 3.22 3.59 -6.99
N ARG A 70 3.25 4.72 -6.28
CA ARG A 70 3.82 4.84 -4.93
C ARG A 70 3.15 3.90 -3.93
N ILE A 71 1.82 3.79 -3.99
CA ILE A 71 1.05 2.89 -3.11
C ILE A 71 1.35 1.43 -3.44
N ILE A 72 1.37 1.10 -4.73
CA ILE A 72 1.67 -0.26 -5.20
C ILE A 72 3.08 -0.67 -4.76
N VAL A 73 4.09 0.17 -4.96
CA VAL A 73 5.47 -0.14 -4.54
C VAL A 73 5.55 -0.33 -3.02
N ALA A 74 4.84 0.47 -2.22
CA ALA A 74 4.80 0.29 -0.77
C ALA A 74 4.10 -1.02 -0.37
N HIS A 75 3.06 -1.43 -1.09
CA HIS A 75 2.38 -2.71 -0.90
C HIS A 75 3.31 -3.90 -1.21
N GLU A 76 4.00 -3.86 -2.35
CA GLU A 76 4.95 -4.91 -2.75
C GLU A 76 6.17 -4.98 -1.81
N LEU A 77 6.60 -3.84 -1.25
CA LEU A 77 7.58 -3.82 -0.17
C LEU A 77 7.06 -4.52 1.09
N GLY A 78 5.76 -4.44 1.37
CA GLY A 78 5.11 -5.21 2.43
C GLY A 78 5.29 -6.71 2.21
N HIS A 79 5.04 -7.21 1.00
CA HIS A 79 5.32 -8.62 0.67
C HIS A 79 6.80 -8.97 0.82
N ALA A 80 7.70 -8.14 0.31
CA ALA A 80 9.14 -8.35 0.43
C ALA A 80 9.65 -8.36 1.89
N ALA A 81 9.03 -7.57 2.77
CA ALA A 81 9.45 -7.46 4.17
C ALA A 81 8.86 -8.55 5.07
N LEU A 82 7.57 -8.88 4.86
CA LEU A 82 6.80 -9.72 5.77
C LEU A 82 6.74 -11.19 5.34
N HIS A 83 6.80 -11.49 4.03
CA HIS A 83 6.47 -12.79 3.47
C HIS A 83 7.64 -13.52 2.80
N ARG A 84 8.87 -13.31 3.30
CA ARG A 84 10.14 -13.77 2.68
C ARG A 84 10.24 -15.27 2.38
N HIS A 85 9.39 -16.11 2.94
CA HIS A 85 9.49 -17.57 2.80
C HIS A 85 8.30 -18.22 2.10
N SER A 86 7.41 -17.44 1.54
CA SER A 86 6.16 -17.99 0.98
C SER A 86 6.25 -18.40 -0.50
N GLY A 87 7.46 -18.48 -1.08
CA GLY A 87 7.65 -18.87 -2.48
C GLY A 87 7.36 -17.73 -3.47
N VAL A 88 7.17 -18.07 -4.73
CA VAL A 88 6.91 -17.12 -5.81
C VAL A 88 5.54 -16.45 -5.57
N HIS A 89 5.54 -15.21 -5.09
CA HIS A 89 4.36 -14.35 -5.07
C HIS A 89 4.18 -13.64 -6.43
N ALA A 90 4.33 -14.40 -7.51
CA ALA A 90 3.93 -13.96 -8.82
C ALA A 90 2.50 -14.43 -9.04
N PHE A 91 1.61 -13.52 -9.31
CA PHE A 91 0.19 -13.70 -9.66
C PHE A 91 -0.83 -13.55 -8.52
N HIS A 92 -1.18 -12.32 -8.24
CA HIS A 92 -2.36 -11.95 -7.45
C HIS A 92 -3.71 -12.32 -8.11
N ASP A 93 -3.72 -12.96 -9.27
CA ASP A 93 -4.94 -13.20 -10.07
C ASP A 93 -5.50 -14.63 -10.03
N ILE A 94 -4.90 -15.57 -9.29
CA ILE A 94 -5.48 -16.91 -9.20
C ILE A 94 -6.07 -17.13 -7.81
N GLY A 95 -7.31 -16.70 -7.65
CA GLY A 95 -8.11 -16.94 -6.45
C GLY A 95 -8.42 -18.39 -6.25
N LEU A 96 -7.63 -19.12 -5.45
CA LEU A 96 -7.99 -20.49 -5.05
C LEU A 96 -7.78 -20.82 -3.57
N PHE A 97 -7.19 -19.96 -2.72
CA PHE A 97 -7.12 -20.27 -1.29
C PHE A 97 -7.18 -18.99 -0.42
N ASP A 98 -7.81 -19.11 0.73
CA ASP A 98 -8.10 -18.08 1.74
C ASP A 98 -6.82 -17.43 2.33
N GLU A 99 -5.68 -18.09 2.23
CA GLU A 99 -4.38 -17.57 2.68
C GLU A 99 -3.92 -16.34 1.89
N SER A 100 -4.26 -16.22 0.61
CA SER A 100 -3.92 -15.04 -0.20
C SER A 100 -4.53 -13.77 0.38
N SER A 101 -5.72 -13.84 0.95
CA SER A 101 -6.42 -12.70 1.56
C SER A 101 -5.72 -12.18 2.82
N LEU A 102 -5.07 -13.03 3.61
CA LEU A 102 -4.34 -12.62 4.81
C LEU A 102 -3.01 -11.93 4.46
N LEU A 103 -2.28 -12.45 3.47
CA LEU A 103 -1.02 -11.84 3.00
C LEU A 103 -1.28 -10.46 2.39
N GLU A 104 -2.33 -10.34 1.58
CA GLU A 104 -2.78 -9.06 1.02
C GLU A 104 -3.16 -8.04 2.10
N LYS A 105 -3.88 -8.50 3.13
CA LYS A 105 -4.22 -7.64 4.27
C LYS A 105 -2.96 -7.13 4.97
N ASP A 106 -1.99 -8.00 5.21
CA ASP A 106 -0.74 -7.63 5.88
C ASP A 106 0.07 -6.63 5.04
N ALA A 107 0.15 -6.82 3.72
CA ALA A 107 0.79 -5.90 2.79
C ALA A 107 0.07 -4.54 2.72
N ASN A 108 -1.27 -4.52 2.74
CA ASN A 108 -2.05 -3.29 2.80
C ASN A 108 -1.85 -2.53 4.12
N LEU A 109 -1.82 -3.24 5.25
CA LEU A 109 -1.51 -2.65 6.56
C LEU A 109 -0.10 -2.06 6.58
N PHE A 110 0.88 -2.78 5.99
CA PHE A 110 2.24 -2.29 5.85
C PHE A 110 2.29 -1.01 5.00
N ALA A 111 1.65 -1.00 3.82
CA ALA A 111 1.61 0.17 2.95
C ALA A 111 0.97 1.38 3.65
N ALA A 112 -0.15 1.16 4.34
CA ALA A 112 -0.84 2.22 5.08
C ALA A 112 0.02 2.79 6.21
N GLU A 113 0.70 1.92 6.99
CA GLU A 113 1.58 2.36 8.08
C GLU A 113 2.84 3.06 7.57
N TYR A 114 3.43 2.57 6.48
CA TYR A 114 4.64 3.14 5.89
C TYR A 114 4.42 4.50 5.24
N LEU A 115 3.31 4.66 4.50
CA LEU A 115 3.03 5.86 3.72
C LEU A 115 2.37 6.98 4.52
N LEU A 116 1.59 6.64 5.56
CA LEU A 116 0.75 7.55 6.32
C LEU A 116 1.27 7.67 7.76
N ARG A 117 1.95 8.77 8.07
CA ARG A 117 2.39 9.05 9.44
C ARG A 117 1.19 9.31 10.33
N ASP A 118 1.20 8.76 11.55
CA ASP A 118 0.12 8.91 12.53
C ASP A 118 -0.25 10.38 12.73
N GLN A 119 0.76 11.24 12.91
CA GLN A 119 0.57 12.66 13.15
C GLN A 119 -0.15 13.35 11.99
N ASP A 120 0.26 13.11 10.75
CA ASP A 120 -0.34 13.76 9.57
C ASP A 120 -1.82 13.38 9.43
N VAL A 121 -2.14 12.10 9.68
CA VAL A 121 -3.52 11.61 9.63
C VAL A 121 -4.36 12.25 10.74
N LEU A 122 -3.86 12.25 11.98
CA LEU A 122 -4.58 12.81 13.12
C LEU A 122 -4.78 14.32 12.98
N GLU A 123 -3.78 15.07 12.51
CA GLU A 123 -3.90 16.50 12.23
C GLU A 123 -4.92 16.80 11.13
N THR A 124 -4.97 15.96 10.09
CA THR A 124 -5.95 16.10 9.01
C THR A 124 -7.37 15.85 9.51
N LEU A 125 -7.57 14.83 10.34
CA LEU A 125 -8.88 14.49 10.90
C LEU A 125 -9.39 15.51 11.92
N ASN A 126 -8.49 16.22 12.61
CA ASN A 126 -8.86 17.25 13.58
C ASN A 126 -9.32 18.57 12.96
N ARG A 127 -9.33 18.69 11.62
CA ARG A 127 -9.72 19.91 10.87
C ARG A 127 -11.19 19.97 10.49
N ASP A 128 -12.07 19.24 11.16
CA ASP A 128 -13.50 19.14 10.80
C ASP A 128 -13.71 18.65 9.35
N THR A 129 -12.88 17.71 8.94
CA THR A 129 -12.91 17.11 7.61
C THR A 129 -13.67 15.78 7.60
N THR A 130 -14.37 15.50 6.49
CA THR A 130 -14.96 14.17 6.28
C THR A 130 -13.87 13.15 5.99
N PHE A 131 -14.17 11.85 6.19
CA PHE A 131 -13.25 10.76 5.89
C PHE A 131 -12.72 10.80 4.45
N PHE A 132 -13.61 11.01 3.47
CA PHE A 132 -13.22 11.09 2.06
C PHE A 132 -12.40 12.35 1.76
N SER A 133 -12.73 13.48 2.37
CA SER A 133 -11.91 14.70 2.24
C SER A 133 -10.53 14.51 2.84
N ALA A 134 -10.42 13.82 3.97
CA ALA A 134 -9.14 13.49 4.58
C ALA A 134 -8.29 12.59 3.66
N ALA A 135 -8.89 11.58 3.03
CA ALA A 135 -8.21 10.72 2.06
C ALA A 135 -7.67 11.53 0.87
N ALA A 136 -8.50 12.43 0.31
CA ALA A 136 -8.10 13.32 -0.78
C ALA A 136 -6.94 14.26 -0.37
N MET A 137 -7.00 14.87 0.82
CA MET A 137 -5.94 15.75 1.33
C MET A 137 -4.62 14.99 1.54
N LEU A 138 -4.70 13.75 1.98
CA LEU A 138 -3.54 12.85 2.15
C LEU A 138 -3.08 12.22 0.82
N ARG A 139 -3.81 12.45 -0.28
CA ARG A 139 -3.55 11.91 -1.61
C ARG A 139 -3.45 10.38 -1.64
N VAL A 140 -4.40 9.74 -0.97
CA VAL A 140 -4.51 8.29 -0.92
C VAL A 140 -5.95 7.84 -1.15
N PRO A 141 -6.17 6.62 -1.66
CA PRO A 141 -7.50 6.02 -1.70
C PRO A 141 -8.12 5.92 -0.31
N ALA A 142 -9.45 6.00 -0.25
CA ALA A 142 -10.20 5.86 1.00
C ALA A 142 -9.93 4.52 1.69
N GLU A 143 -9.72 3.47 0.90
CA GLU A 143 -9.40 2.12 1.37
C GLU A 143 -8.06 2.07 2.11
N LEU A 144 -7.03 2.75 1.61
CA LEU A 144 -5.74 2.80 2.29
C LEU A 144 -5.85 3.56 3.62
N LEU A 145 -6.64 4.64 3.65
CA LEU A 145 -6.92 5.37 4.88
C LEU A 145 -7.69 4.50 5.89
N ASP A 146 -8.62 3.63 5.44
CA ASP A 146 -9.30 2.68 6.32
C ASP A 146 -8.31 1.67 6.94
N PHE A 147 -7.36 1.14 6.17
CA PHE A 147 -6.28 0.31 6.73
C PHE A 147 -5.47 1.07 7.79
N LYS A 148 -5.17 2.35 7.54
CA LYS A 148 -4.49 3.19 8.54
C LYS A 148 -5.35 3.40 9.79
N PHE A 149 -6.66 3.59 9.66
CA PHE A 149 -7.58 3.67 10.80
C PHE A 149 -7.55 2.42 11.67
N ARG A 150 -7.50 1.23 11.07
CA ARG A 150 -7.37 -0.05 11.80
C ARG A 150 -6.09 -0.09 12.62
N VAL A 151 -4.96 0.39 12.05
CA VAL A 151 -3.68 0.50 12.78
C VAL A 151 -3.78 1.50 13.93
N LEU A 152 -4.32 2.71 13.68
CA LEU A 152 -4.47 3.74 14.71
C LEU A 152 -5.37 3.28 15.87
N LYS A 153 -6.49 2.60 15.58
CA LYS A 153 -7.34 2.00 16.61
C LYS A 153 -6.61 0.96 17.44
N TRP A 154 -5.83 0.10 16.77
CA TRP A 154 -5.00 -0.88 17.48
C TRP A 154 -3.95 -0.19 18.37
N LYS A 155 -3.38 0.94 17.95
CA LYS A 155 -2.48 1.78 18.78
C LYS A 155 -3.20 2.50 19.93
N GLY A 156 -4.53 2.38 20.03
CA GLY A 156 -5.34 2.94 21.11
C GLY A 156 -5.97 4.31 20.83
N TYR A 157 -5.85 4.83 19.61
CA TYR A 157 -6.52 6.08 19.25
C TYR A 157 -8.04 5.87 19.14
N LYS A 158 -8.81 6.80 19.70
CA LYS A 158 -10.28 6.82 19.60
C LYS A 158 -10.68 7.54 18.33
N LEU A 159 -11.05 6.79 17.31
CA LEU A 159 -11.49 7.31 16.02
C LEU A 159 -12.96 6.93 15.79
N ILE A 160 -13.69 7.82 15.09
CA ILE A 160 -15.02 7.50 14.56
C ILE A 160 -14.85 6.40 13.50
N GLU A 161 -15.84 5.48 13.45
CA GLU A 161 -15.82 4.43 12.44
C GLU A 161 -15.80 5.03 11.03
N PRO A 162 -14.93 4.58 10.13
CA PRO A 162 -14.94 5.03 8.75
C PRO A 162 -16.23 4.57 8.06
N PRO A 163 -16.73 5.34 7.08
CA PRO A 163 -17.96 5.00 6.35
C PRO A 163 -17.81 3.80 5.41
N ILE A 164 -16.60 3.27 5.27
CA ILE A 164 -16.26 2.12 4.43
C ILE A 164 -15.55 1.05 5.23
N SER A 165 -15.50 -0.17 4.67
CA SER A 165 -14.65 -1.25 5.16
C SER A 165 -13.88 -1.82 3.96
N ALA A 166 -12.61 -1.44 3.85
CA ALA A 166 -11.76 -1.84 2.74
C ALA A 166 -11.51 -3.35 2.72
N GLN A 167 -11.56 -3.95 1.54
CA GLN A 167 -11.25 -5.35 1.31
C GLN A 167 -9.74 -5.55 1.11
N SER A 168 -9.24 -6.75 1.40
CA SER A 168 -7.82 -7.08 1.24
C SER A 168 -7.32 -6.89 -0.19
N LYS A 169 -8.17 -7.15 -1.18
CA LYS A 169 -7.85 -7.03 -2.62
C LYS A 169 -8.23 -5.66 -3.22
N PHE A 170 -8.33 -4.59 -2.43
CA PHE A 170 -8.78 -3.29 -2.95
C PHE A 170 -7.89 -2.75 -4.06
N LEU A 171 -6.57 -2.97 -4.01
CA LEU A 171 -5.64 -2.51 -5.04
C LEU A 171 -5.90 -3.16 -6.40
N ALA A 172 -6.29 -4.44 -6.43
CA ALA A 172 -6.66 -5.12 -7.68
C ALA A 172 -7.91 -4.50 -8.32
N ASN A 173 -8.85 -4.03 -7.49
CA ASN A 173 -10.13 -3.47 -7.92
C ASN A 173 -10.15 -1.94 -7.93
N MET A 174 -9.01 -1.28 -7.72
CA MET A 174 -8.95 0.17 -7.65
C MET A 174 -9.17 0.76 -9.05
N GLU A 175 -10.25 1.55 -9.17
CA GLU A 175 -10.45 2.39 -10.34
C GLU A 175 -9.43 3.52 -10.32
N VAL A 176 -8.68 3.66 -11.40
CA VAL A 176 -7.75 4.77 -11.60
C VAL A 176 -8.55 5.88 -12.25
N PRO A 177 -8.68 7.08 -11.63
CA PRO A 177 -9.36 8.19 -12.28
C PRO A 177 -8.67 8.53 -13.60
N ASP A 178 -9.45 8.68 -14.67
CA ASP A 178 -8.92 9.25 -15.90
C ASP A 178 -8.40 10.66 -15.62
N ASP A 179 -7.21 11.01 -16.13
CA ASP A 179 -6.56 12.32 -15.97
C ASP A 179 -7.40 13.52 -16.48
N ALA A 180 -8.55 13.27 -17.09
CA ALA A 180 -9.45 14.28 -17.62
C ALA A 180 -10.18 15.11 -16.54
N ASP A 181 -10.31 14.62 -15.31
CA ASP A 181 -11.10 15.29 -14.27
C ASP A 181 -10.25 16.17 -13.30
N CYS A 182 -8.93 16.23 -13.50
CA CYS A 182 -8.06 17.05 -12.65
C CYS A 182 -7.89 18.51 -13.10
N TYR A 183 -8.50 18.93 -14.23
CA TYR A 183 -8.44 20.31 -14.71
C TYR A 183 -9.86 20.81 -15.09
N GLY A 184 -10.73 20.87 -14.11
CA GLY A 184 -12.06 21.50 -14.22
C GLY A 184 -12.21 22.57 -13.15
N GLU A 185 -11.90 23.85 -13.54
CA GLU A 185 -12.27 25.15 -12.96
C GLU A 185 -11.97 25.39 -11.48
#